data_c9c5e3ddc2653be15a5e6538a6b6dd22
#
_entry.id   c9c5e3ddc2653be15a5e6538a6b6dd22
#
_cell.length_a   1.000
_cell.length_b   1.000
_cell.length_c   1.000
_cell.angle_alpha   90.00
_cell.angle_beta   90.00
_cell.angle_gamma   90.00
#
_symmetry.space_group_name_H-M   'P 1'
#
loop_
_entity.id
_entity.type
_entity.pdbx_description
1 polymer ?
#
loop_
_entity_poly.entity_id
_entity_poly.type
_entity_poly.pdbx_seq_one_letter_code
_entity_poly.pdbx_strand_id
1 'polypeptide(L)'
;MKNKNDSNEQISLPKEQVDILMGLYSSDKINEAIDMIKALNDDYPNVPLLFNLLGACYNKLGQFDPAAQFFETAISIKPDYAEAFLNHGIVMREVGKLDHAAKSFKRAVEILPSYVEAHNKLGVTFIDLNKLEDGIEHLEW
;
A
#
# COMPACT_ATOMS: atom_id res chain seq x y z
N MET A 1 26.21 -23.25 -19.22
CA MET A 1 25.99 -21.88 -19.69
C MET A 1 24.57 -21.45 -19.36
N LYS A 2 24.43 -20.45 -18.53
CA LYS A 2 23.09 -19.86 -18.30
C LYS A 2 22.65 -19.13 -19.56
N ASN A 3 21.52 -19.52 -20.13
CA ASN A 3 20.93 -18.85 -21.26
C ASN A 3 20.56 -17.41 -20.88
N LYS A 4 20.67 -16.45 -21.79
CA LYS A 4 20.27 -15.05 -21.56
C LYS A 4 18.80 -14.92 -21.14
N ASN A 5 17.99 -15.96 -21.34
CA ASN A 5 16.60 -16.02 -20.89
C ASN A 5 16.48 -16.39 -19.40
N ASP A 6 17.52 -16.98 -18.80
CA ASP A 6 17.51 -17.32 -17.37
C ASP A 6 17.67 -16.08 -16.48
N SER A 7 18.18 -14.98 -17.03
CA SER A 7 18.31 -13.71 -16.30
C SER A 7 17.00 -12.94 -16.16
N ASN A 8 15.94 -13.40 -16.84
CA ASN A 8 14.59 -12.84 -16.75
C ASN A 8 13.63 -13.72 -15.95
N GLU A 9 14.10 -14.83 -15.39
CA GLU A 9 13.33 -15.48 -14.33
C GLU A 9 13.24 -14.49 -13.17
N GLN A 10 12.10 -13.83 -13.08
CA GLN A 10 11.78 -13.08 -11.89
C GLN A 10 11.94 -14.03 -10.72
N ILE A 11 12.94 -13.77 -9.87
CA ILE A 11 13.11 -14.49 -8.61
C ILE A 11 11.86 -14.17 -7.80
N SER A 12 10.84 -15.00 -7.96
CA SER A 12 9.60 -14.86 -7.24
C SER A 12 9.76 -15.43 -5.83
N LEU A 13 9.08 -14.81 -4.88
CA LEU A 13 9.02 -15.32 -3.52
C LEU A 13 8.45 -16.74 -3.51
N PRO A 14 9.03 -17.68 -2.74
CA PRO A 14 8.45 -19.00 -2.58
C PRO A 14 7.03 -18.89 -2.00
N LYS A 15 6.09 -19.60 -2.61
CA LYS A 15 4.68 -19.57 -2.19
C LYS A 15 4.51 -19.92 -0.71
N GLU A 16 5.26 -20.91 -0.21
CA GLU A 16 5.20 -21.32 1.18
C GLU A 16 5.56 -20.20 2.15
N GLN A 17 6.56 -19.38 1.78
CA GLN A 17 6.98 -18.23 2.57
C GLN A 17 5.90 -17.15 2.58
N VAL A 18 5.27 -16.90 1.44
CA VAL A 18 4.16 -15.94 1.34
C VAL A 18 2.98 -16.40 2.19
N ASP A 19 2.63 -17.68 2.14
CA ASP A 19 1.52 -18.25 2.92
C ASP A 19 1.77 -18.11 4.44
N ILE A 20 2.99 -18.40 4.90
CA ILE A 20 3.38 -18.21 6.30
C ILE A 20 3.26 -16.73 6.69
N LEU A 21 3.77 -15.85 5.86
CA LEU A 21 3.73 -14.40 6.09
C LEU A 21 2.29 -13.89 6.20
N MET A 22 1.44 -14.29 5.27
CA MET A 22 0.02 -13.92 5.29
C MET A 22 -0.69 -14.48 6.53
N GLY A 23 -0.32 -15.68 6.97
CA GLY A 23 -0.82 -16.27 8.21
C GLY A 23 -0.42 -15.45 9.44
N LEU A 24 0.80 -15.00 9.52
CA LEU A 24 1.28 -14.13 10.61
C LEU A 24 0.50 -12.82 10.65
N TYR A 25 0.33 -12.20 9.49
CA TYR A 25 -0.41 -10.95 9.36
C TYR A 25 -1.88 -11.11 9.79
N SER A 26 -2.55 -12.17 9.32
CA SER A 26 -3.95 -12.45 9.64
C SER A 26 -4.19 -12.82 11.10
N SER A 27 -3.18 -13.41 11.75
CA SER A 27 -3.23 -13.79 13.17
C SER A 27 -2.79 -12.65 14.11
N ASP A 28 -2.63 -11.45 13.57
CA ASP A 28 -2.19 -10.26 14.31
C ASP A 28 -0.79 -10.37 14.94
N LYS A 29 0.03 -11.27 14.41
CA LYS A 29 1.44 -11.41 14.78
C LYS A 29 2.31 -10.45 13.96
N ILE A 30 2.05 -9.16 14.13
CA ILE A 30 2.58 -8.13 13.23
C ILE A 30 4.10 -7.98 13.35
N ASN A 31 4.65 -7.99 14.56
CA ASN A 31 6.11 -7.90 14.74
C ASN A 31 6.85 -9.09 14.14
N GLU A 32 6.30 -10.29 14.28
CA GLU A 32 6.85 -11.50 13.65
C GLU A 32 6.77 -11.41 12.12
N ALA A 33 5.67 -10.87 11.59
CA ALA A 33 5.52 -10.63 10.16
C ALA A 33 6.57 -9.64 9.65
N ILE A 34 6.80 -8.55 10.36
CA ILE A 34 7.83 -7.55 10.01
C ILE A 34 9.22 -8.19 9.96
N ASP A 35 9.58 -8.97 10.98
CA ASP A 35 10.89 -9.63 11.03
C ASP A 35 11.06 -10.60 9.85
N MET A 36 10.03 -11.35 9.52
CA MET A 36 10.04 -12.26 8.38
C MET A 36 10.18 -11.50 7.05
N ILE A 37 9.45 -10.39 6.87
CA ILE A 37 9.54 -9.58 5.66
C ILE A 37 10.96 -9.03 5.47
N LYS A 38 11.57 -8.52 6.54
CA LYS A 38 12.94 -8.00 6.49
C LYS A 38 13.93 -9.08 6.08
N ALA A 39 13.80 -10.29 6.63
CA ALA A 39 14.64 -11.42 6.24
C ALA A 39 14.43 -11.81 4.78
N LEU A 40 13.18 -11.87 4.31
CA LEU A 40 12.87 -12.15 2.91
C LEU A 40 13.42 -11.07 1.97
N ASN A 41 13.37 -9.81 2.38
CA ASN A 41 13.90 -8.70 1.57
C ASN A 41 15.42 -8.78 1.39
N ASP A 42 16.14 -9.35 2.34
CA ASP A 42 17.57 -9.60 2.20
C ASP A 42 17.86 -10.66 1.11
N ASP A 43 17.04 -11.70 1.06
CA ASP A 43 17.17 -12.78 0.08
C ASP A 43 16.55 -12.43 -1.29
N TYR A 44 15.48 -11.65 -1.28
CA TYR A 44 14.71 -11.26 -2.46
C TYR A 44 14.54 -9.74 -2.50
N PRO A 45 15.59 -8.98 -2.83
CA PRO A 45 15.52 -7.51 -2.83
C PRO A 45 14.61 -6.97 -3.93
N ASN A 46 14.00 -5.83 -3.65
CA ASN A 46 13.16 -5.08 -4.61
C ASN A 46 11.89 -5.81 -5.07
N VAL A 47 11.30 -6.64 -4.21
CA VAL A 47 9.99 -7.25 -4.47
C VAL A 47 8.90 -6.30 -3.95
N PRO A 48 8.07 -5.71 -4.83
CA PRO A 48 7.05 -4.73 -4.42
C PRO A 48 6.09 -5.24 -3.34
N LEU A 49 5.70 -6.52 -3.42
CA LEU A 49 4.82 -7.15 -2.43
C LEU A 49 5.37 -7.01 -1.01
N LEU A 50 6.67 -7.18 -0.82
CA LEU A 50 7.29 -7.12 0.52
C LEU A 50 7.17 -5.70 1.11
N PHE A 51 7.37 -4.67 0.31
CA PHE A 51 7.21 -3.29 0.76
C PHE A 51 5.74 -2.96 1.04
N ASN A 52 4.82 -3.44 0.20
CA ASN A 52 3.39 -3.26 0.45
C ASN A 52 2.96 -3.94 1.77
N LEU A 53 3.45 -5.14 2.04
CA LEU A 53 3.18 -5.84 3.30
C LEU A 53 3.81 -5.14 4.50
N LEU A 54 5.04 -4.61 4.37
CA LEU A 54 5.65 -3.80 5.42
C LEU A 54 4.79 -2.58 5.73
N GLY A 55 4.35 -1.86 4.70
CA GLY A 55 3.46 -0.73 4.88
C GLY A 55 2.18 -1.11 5.63
N ALA A 56 1.57 -2.23 5.25
CA ALA A 56 0.36 -2.74 5.91
C ALA A 56 0.61 -3.09 7.39
N CYS A 57 1.76 -3.70 7.69
CA CYS A 57 2.15 -4.03 9.07
C CYS A 57 2.31 -2.77 9.92
N TYR A 58 3.05 -1.77 9.43
CA TYR A 58 3.24 -0.52 10.16
C TYR A 58 1.93 0.26 10.31
N ASN A 59 1.05 0.20 9.31
CA ASN A 59 -0.27 0.79 9.41
C ASN A 59 -1.09 0.16 10.56
N LYS A 60 -1.07 -1.17 10.68
CA LYS A 60 -1.72 -1.88 11.80
C LYS A 60 -1.17 -1.47 13.16
N LEU A 61 0.12 -1.15 13.24
CA LEU A 61 0.75 -0.67 14.46
C LEU A 61 0.49 0.82 14.73
N GLY A 62 -0.25 1.49 13.85
CA GLY A 62 -0.52 2.92 13.98
C GLY A 62 0.68 3.80 13.65
N GLN A 63 1.72 3.25 13.05
CA GLN A 63 2.91 3.96 12.62
C GLN A 63 2.75 4.40 11.16
N PHE A 64 2.04 5.49 10.96
CA PHE A 64 1.57 5.93 9.64
C PHE A 64 2.69 6.48 8.76
N ASP A 65 3.66 7.21 9.31
CA ASP A 65 4.77 7.76 8.52
C ASP A 65 5.63 6.66 7.88
N PRO A 66 6.12 5.67 8.63
CA PRO A 66 6.82 4.53 8.02
C PRO A 66 5.93 3.76 7.04
N ALA A 67 4.66 3.56 7.36
CA ALA A 67 3.72 2.86 6.47
C ALA A 67 3.64 3.55 5.11
N ALA A 68 3.45 4.87 5.08
CA ALA A 68 3.40 5.65 3.85
C ALA A 68 4.68 5.50 3.03
N GLN A 69 5.85 5.55 3.66
CA GLN A 69 7.14 5.41 2.99
C GLN A 69 7.31 4.04 2.34
N PHE A 70 6.87 2.97 2.99
CA PHE A 70 6.94 1.62 2.42
C PHE A 70 5.98 1.46 1.24
N PHE A 71 4.78 2.02 1.31
CA PHE A 71 3.85 2.01 0.17
C PHE A 71 4.42 2.81 -1.01
N GLU A 72 5.03 3.96 -0.75
CA GLU A 72 5.70 4.77 -1.76
C GLU A 72 6.86 4.02 -2.42
N THR A 73 7.63 3.26 -1.65
CA THR A 73 8.69 2.39 -2.17
C THR A 73 8.11 1.31 -3.09
N ALA A 74 7.03 0.64 -2.67
CA ALA A 74 6.35 -0.37 -3.49
C ALA A 74 5.89 0.21 -4.82
N ILE A 75 5.29 1.40 -4.81
CA ILE A 75 4.81 2.13 -5.99
C ILE A 75 5.98 2.55 -6.88
N SER A 76 7.09 2.98 -6.29
CA SER A 76 8.30 3.35 -7.02
C SER A 76 8.86 2.18 -7.82
N ILE A 77 8.83 0.97 -7.24
CA ILE A 77 9.30 -0.25 -7.91
C ILE A 77 8.28 -0.72 -8.96
N LYS A 78 6.98 -0.67 -8.61
CA LYS A 78 5.89 -1.11 -9.49
C LYS A 78 4.84 -0.01 -9.61
N PRO A 79 4.96 0.90 -10.60
CA PRO A 79 4.07 2.06 -10.74
C PRO A 79 2.60 1.73 -11.05
N ASP A 80 2.29 0.50 -11.45
CA ASP A 80 0.93 0.00 -11.70
C ASP A 80 0.40 -0.90 -10.57
N TYR A 81 0.91 -0.73 -9.35
CA TYR A 81 0.52 -1.53 -8.20
C TYR A 81 -0.73 -0.94 -7.52
N ALA A 82 -1.91 -1.31 -8.02
CA ALA A 82 -3.20 -0.76 -7.58
C ALA A 82 -3.42 -0.91 -6.06
N GLU A 83 -3.12 -2.07 -5.48
CA GLU A 83 -3.28 -2.32 -4.04
C GLU A 83 -2.40 -1.40 -3.19
N ALA A 84 -1.17 -1.14 -3.62
CA ALA A 84 -0.28 -0.23 -2.90
C ALA A 84 -0.81 1.21 -2.93
N PHE A 85 -1.38 1.64 -4.05
CA PHE A 85 -2.05 2.94 -4.12
C PHE A 85 -3.26 3.01 -3.19
N LEU A 86 -4.08 1.96 -3.14
CA LEU A 86 -5.20 1.88 -2.20
C LEU A 86 -4.71 2.03 -0.75
N ASN A 87 -3.71 1.26 -0.38
CA ASN A 87 -3.15 1.27 0.98
C ASN A 87 -2.52 2.63 1.33
N HIS A 88 -1.82 3.24 0.38
CA HIS A 88 -1.28 4.59 0.54
C HIS A 88 -2.39 5.61 0.79
N GLY A 89 -3.47 5.54 0.01
CA GLY A 89 -4.63 6.40 0.21
C GLY A 89 -5.26 6.24 1.59
N ILE A 90 -5.37 5.01 2.09
CA ILE A 90 -5.89 4.70 3.42
C ILE A 90 -5.04 5.41 4.49
N VAL A 91 -3.72 5.31 4.40
CA VAL A 91 -2.80 5.97 5.35
C VAL A 91 -2.90 7.49 5.24
N MET A 92 -3.01 8.02 4.03
CA MET A 92 -3.17 9.47 3.85
C MET A 92 -4.45 9.98 4.53
N ARG A 93 -5.54 9.23 4.48
CA ARG A 93 -6.76 9.56 5.22
C ARG A 93 -6.51 9.56 6.74
N GLU A 94 -5.83 8.57 7.25
CA GLU A 94 -5.53 8.45 8.69
C GLU A 94 -4.74 9.64 9.21
N VAL A 95 -3.83 10.19 8.42
CA VAL A 95 -3.05 11.37 8.79
C VAL A 95 -3.72 12.69 8.39
N GLY A 96 -4.94 12.65 7.85
CA GLY A 96 -5.72 13.83 7.51
C GLY A 96 -5.35 14.51 6.18
N LYS A 97 -4.52 13.87 5.36
CA LYS A 97 -4.13 14.38 4.04
C LYS A 97 -5.12 13.90 2.97
N LEU A 98 -6.32 14.46 2.98
CA LEU A 98 -7.42 14.00 2.14
C LEU A 98 -7.18 14.20 0.65
N ASP A 99 -6.50 15.28 0.22
CA ASP A 99 -6.13 15.50 -1.18
C ASP A 99 -5.18 14.42 -1.68
N HIS A 100 -4.19 14.06 -0.89
CA HIS A 100 -3.25 12.99 -1.22
C HIS A 100 -3.95 11.63 -1.26
N ALA A 101 -4.88 11.39 -0.32
CA ALA A 101 -5.69 10.17 -0.31
C ALA A 101 -6.51 10.04 -1.59
N ALA A 102 -7.21 11.10 -2.01
CA ALA A 102 -7.99 11.11 -3.23
C ALA A 102 -7.14 10.79 -4.46
N LYS A 103 -5.95 11.36 -4.56
CA LYS A 103 -5.02 11.08 -5.67
C LYS A 103 -4.62 9.60 -5.72
N SER A 104 -4.31 9.01 -4.57
CA SER A 104 -3.92 7.60 -4.49
C SER A 104 -5.07 6.67 -4.86
N PHE A 105 -6.27 6.93 -4.33
CA PHE A 105 -7.46 6.13 -4.69
C PHE A 105 -7.82 6.28 -6.17
N LYS A 106 -7.72 7.48 -6.71
CA LYS A 106 -7.95 7.74 -8.14
C LYS A 106 -6.97 6.93 -9.00
N ARG A 107 -5.70 6.91 -8.62
CA ARG A 107 -4.70 6.14 -9.34
C ARG A 107 -5.01 4.63 -9.28
N ALA A 108 -5.44 4.14 -8.12
CA ALA A 108 -5.84 2.73 -7.97
C ALA A 108 -6.97 2.34 -8.93
N VAL A 109 -8.01 3.18 -9.07
CA VAL A 109 -9.12 2.90 -9.98
C VAL A 109 -8.75 3.11 -11.45
N GLU A 110 -7.80 3.97 -11.76
CA GLU A 110 -7.24 4.10 -13.11
C GLU A 110 -6.50 2.84 -13.54
N ILE A 111 -5.73 2.24 -12.63
CA ILE A 111 -4.98 1.00 -12.87
C ILE A 111 -5.94 -0.18 -12.97
N LEU A 112 -6.87 -0.29 -12.03
CA LEU A 112 -7.83 -1.38 -11.96
C LEU A 112 -9.25 -0.81 -11.87
N PRO A 113 -9.93 -0.57 -13.01
CA PRO A 113 -11.25 0.07 -13.03
C PRO A 113 -12.35 -0.68 -12.26
N SER A 114 -12.17 -1.98 -12.01
CA SER A 114 -13.11 -2.81 -11.26
C SER A 114 -12.82 -2.87 -9.75
N TYR A 115 -11.90 -2.03 -9.25
CA TYR A 115 -11.49 -2.06 -7.84
C TYR A 115 -12.53 -1.39 -6.95
N VAL A 116 -13.52 -2.18 -6.50
CA VAL A 116 -14.69 -1.69 -5.75
C VAL A 116 -14.29 -0.94 -4.48
N GLU A 117 -13.37 -1.49 -3.70
CA GLU A 117 -12.90 -0.86 -2.46
C GLU A 117 -12.31 0.53 -2.72
N ALA A 118 -11.49 0.66 -3.76
CA ALA A 118 -10.89 1.93 -4.13
C ALA A 118 -11.93 2.96 -4.58
N HIS A 119 -12.93 2.55 -5.36
CA HIS A 119 -14.04 3.42 -5.76
C HIS A 119 -14.83 3.94 -4.54
N ASN A 120 -15.14 3.05 -3.61
CA ASN A 120 -15.87 3.42 -2.39
C ASN A 120 -15.08 4.42 -1.54
N LYS A 121 -13.79 4.18 -1.35
CA LYS A 121 -12.92 5.07 -0.59
C LYS A 121 -12.73 6.41 -1.27
N LEU A 122 -12.62 6.41 -2.59
CA LEU A 122 -12.53 7.65 -3.37
C LEU A 122 -13.80 8.49 -3.20
N GLY A 123 -14.96 7.87 -3.32
CA GLY A 123 -16.25 8.54 -3.14
C GLY A 123 -16.40 9.16 -1.76
N VAL A 124 -16.09 8.42 -0.71
CA VAL A 124 -16.13 8.91 0.67
C VAL A 124 -15.13 10.05 0.87
N THR A 125 -13.95 9.94 0.31
CA THR A 125 -12.92 10.98 0.41
C THR A 125 -13.36 12.29 -0.27
N PHE A 126 -14.00 12.21 -1.43
CA PHE A 126 -14.57 13.39 -2.09
C PHE A 126 -15.67 14.05 -1.26
N ILE A 127 -16.53 13.26 -0.62
CA ILE A 127 -17.56 13.80 0.27
C ILE A 127 -16.92 14.56 1.43
N ASP A 128 -15.88 13.99 2.04
CA ASP A 128 -15.17 14.61 3.16
C ASP A 128 -14.44 15.89 2.73
N LEU A 129 -13.84 15.91 1.57
CA LEU A 129 -13.20 17.10 0.98
C LEU A 129 -14.23 18.22 0.75
N ASN A 130 -15.38 17.90 0.19
CA ASN A 130 -16.43 18.86 -0.07
C ASN A 130 -16.99 19.46 1.23
N LYS A 131 -17.16 18.64 2.28
CA LYS A 131 -17.60 19.13 3.60
C LYS A 131 -16.60 20.11 4.21
N LEU A 132 -15.29 19.86 4.04
CA LEU A 132 -14.25 20.77 4.53
C LEU A 132 -14.28 22.10 3.79
N GLU A 133 -14.44 22.08 2.47
CA GLU A 133 -14.55 23.27 1.64
C GLU A 133 -15.78 24.09 2.06
N ASP A 134 -16.93 23.45 2.20
CA ASP A 134 -18.17 24.08 2.66
C ASP A 134 -18.00 24.67 4.07
N GLY A 135 -17.34 23.95 4.98
CA GLY A 135 -17.05 24.41 6.33
C GLY A 135 -16.15 25.66 6.35
N ILE A 136 -15.15 25.69 5.50
CA ILE A 136 -14.26 26.88 5.36
C ILE A 136 -15.04 28.07 4.83
N GLU A 137 -15.90 27.90 3.82
CA GLU A 137 -16.75 28.97 3.31
C GLU A 137 -17.64 29.57 4.40
N HIS A 138 -18.22 28.74 5.27
CA HIS A 138 -19.05 29.19 6.38
C HIS A 138 -18.26 29.91 7.47
N LEU A 139 -17.00 29.58 7.65
CA LEU A 139 -16.13 30.19 8.68
C LEU A 139 -15.58 31.56 8.25
N GLU A 140 -15.55 31.88 6.97
CA GLU A 140 -15.08 33.16 6.42
C GLU A 140 -16.13 34.27 6.46
N TRP A 141 -17.37 33.97 6.86
CA TRP A 141 -18.47 34.93 6.98
C TRP A 141 -18.57 35.45 8.42
#